data_beabc47b30bfcee96280fb0a4e870f20
#
_entry.id   beabc47b30bfcee96280fb0a4e870f20
#
_cell.length_a   1.000
_cell.length_b   1.000
_cell.length_c   1.000
_cell.angle_alpha   90.00
_cell.angle_beta   90.00
_cell.angle_gamma   90.00
#
_symmetry.space_group_name_H-M   'P 1'
#
loop_
_entity.id
_entity.type
_entity.pdbx_description
1 polymer ?
#
loop_
_entity_poly.entity_id
_entity_poly.type
_entity_poly.pdbx_seq_one_letter_code
_entity_poly.pdbx_strand_id
1 'polypeptide(L)' 'MKKNKIWKIKGYEGSFTDEELIGMISNGQVKKEFAITTKEMKKWVKVKDSIYQFYLKEEDHEDL' A
#
# COMPACT_ATOMS: atom_id res chain seq x y z
N MET A 1 -11.27 -15.49 -13.89
CA MET A 1 -10.28 -14.73 -13.92
C MET A 1 -10.24 -13.70 -12.90
N LYS A 2 -9.14 -13.48 -12.28
CA LYS A 2 -9.03 -12.52 -11.31
C LYS A 2 -8.75 -11.21 -11.83
N LYS A 3 -9.28 -10.18 -11.28
CA LYS A 3 -9.00 -8.90 -11.69
C LYS A 3 -8.09 -8.32 -10.69
N ASN A 4 -7.01 -7.73 -11.06
CA ASN A 4 -6.11 -7.09 -10.14
C ASN A 4 -6.55 -5.68 -9.93
N LYS A 5 -6.51 -5.23 -8.71
CA LYS A 5 -6.82 -3.87 -8.41
C LYS A 5 -5.66 -3.01 -8.81
N ILE A 6 -5.95 -1.79 -9.18
CA ILE A 6 -4.92 -0.84 -9.54
C ILE A 6 -4.85 0.20 -8.45
N TRP A 7 -3.69 0.39 -7.90
CA TRP A 7 -3.48 1.29 -6.79
C TRP A 7 -2.67 2.50 -7.17
N LYS A 8 -2.86 3.57 -6.44
CA LYS A 8 -2.07 4.76 -6.61
C LYS A 8 -1.50 5.10 -5.27
N ILE A 9 -0.27 5.60 -5.27
CA ILE A 9 0.41 5.95 -4.04
C ILE A 9 0.66 7.44 -4.08
N LYS A 10 0.23 8.14 -3.04
CA LYS A 10 0.39 9.56 -3.00
C LYS A 10 1.87 9.93 -3.09
N GLY A 11 2.20 10.79 -3.99
CA GLY A 11 3.60 11.17 -4.19
C GLY A 11 4.30 10.38 -5.27
N TYR A 12 3.67 9.34 -5.78
CA TYR A 12 4.26 8.54 -6.85
C TYR A 12 3.44 8.72 -8.10
N GLU A 13 4.10 8.72 -9.23
CA GLU A 13 3.39 8.83 -10.48
C GLU A 13 3.02 7.46 -10.95
N GLY A 14 1.95 7.35 -11.68
CA GLY A 14 1.54 6.08 -12.27
C GLY A 14 0.68 5.25 -11.36
N SER A 15 0.47 4.02 -11.78
CA SER A 15 -0.37 3.10 -11.06
C SER A 15 0.38 1.82 -10.79
N PHE A 16 -0.08 1.07 -9.80
CA PHE A 16 0.59 -0.15 -9.41
C PHE A 16 -0.44 -1.25 -9.20
N THR A 17 -0.07 -2.48 -9.50
CA THR A 17 -0.96 -3.60 -9.27
C THR A 17 -0.87 -3.99 -7.80
N ASP A 18 -1.77 -4.87 -7.37
CA ASP A 18 -1.72 -5.39 -6.02
C ASP A 18 -0.36 -5.98 -5.71
N GLU A 19 0.14 -6.79 -6.61
CA GLU A 19 1.41 -7.44 -6.38
C GLU A 19 2.54 -6.46 -6.26
N GLU A 20 2.52 -5.44 -7.09
CA GLU A 20 3.55 -4.43 -7.03
C GLU A 20 3.47 -3.67 -5.72
N LEU A 21 2.27 -3.33 -5.30
CA LEU A 21 2.10 -2.60 -4.06
C LEU A 21 2.58 -3.43 -2.88
N ILE A 22 2.19 -4.68 -2.83
CA ILE A 22 2.59 -5.56 -1.75
C ILE A 22 4.11 -5.68 -1.70
N GLY A 23 4.73 -5.82 -2.86
CA GLY A 23 6.19 -5.92 -2.91
C GLY A 23 6.86 -4.67 -2.38
N MET A 24 6.33 -3.50 -2.74
CA MET A 24 6.91 -2.24 -2.31
C MET A 24 6.74 -2.06 -0.81
N ILE A 25 5.64 -2.51 -0.26
CA ILE A 25 5.42 -2.42 1.16
C ILE A 25 6.34 -3.40 1.88
N SER A 26 6.45 -4.61 1.37
CA SER A 26 7.26 -5.63 2.00
C SER A 26 8.73 -5.29 2.00
N ASN A 27 9.22 -4.63 0.96
CA ASN A 27 10.63 -4.32 0.91
C ASN A 27 10.97 -2.98 1.55
N GLY A 28 9.97 -2.30 2.11
CA GLY A 28 10.22 -1.06 2.82
C GLY A 28 10.18 0.19 1.97
N GLN A 29 9.90 0.07 0.69
CA GLN A 29 9.85 1.21 -0.18
C GLN A 29 8.62 2.06 0.15
N VAL A 30 7.51 1.45 0.47
CA VAL A 30 6.31 2.15 0.85
C VAL A 30 6.09 1.92 2.34
N LYS A 31 6.08 2.98 3.08
CA LYS A 31 6.00 2.90 4.54
C LYS A 31 4.58 3.00 5.06
N LYS A 32 4.41 2.75 6.33
CA LYS A 32 3.09 2.73 6.93
C LYS A 32 2.34 4.05 6.83
N GLU A 33 3.08 5.14 6.75
CA GLU A 33 2.42 6.44 6.67
C GLU A 33 2.04 6.86 5.26
N PHE A 34 2.45 6.11 4.29
CA PHE A 34 2.15 6.46 2.90
C PHE A 34 0.66 6.26 2.65
N ALA A 35 0.09 7.17 1.87
CA ALA A 35 -1.33 7.07 1.55
C ALA A 35 -1.50 6.38 0.20
N ILE A 36 -2.47 5.50 0.13
CA ILE A 36 -2.75 4.78 -1.10
C ILE A 36 -4.24 4.85 -1.37
N THR A 37 -4.63 4.66 -2.61
CA THR A 37 -6.02 4.64 -2.97
C THR A 37 -6.21 3.79 -4.20
N THR A 38 -7.43 3.37 -4.44
CA THR A 38 -7.74 2.64 -5.64
C THR A 38 -9.02 3.24 -6.19
N LYS A 39 -9.30 2.97 -7.49
CA LYS A 39 -10.44 3.50 -8.14
C LYS A 39 -11.70 3.35 -7.35
N GLU A 40 -11.85 2.28 -6.64
CA GLU A 40 -13.07 2.05 -5.90
C GLU A 40 -13.18 2.78 -4.59
N MET A 41 -12.07 3.16 -4.02
CA MET A 41 -12.11 3.76 -2.71
C MET A 41 -12.42 5.23 -2.69
N LYS A 42 -12.02 5.92 -3.69
CA LYS A 42 -12.28 7.34 -3.80
C LYS A 42 -11.74 8.18 -2.65
N LYS A 43 -10.86 7.65 -1.87
CA LYS A 43 -10.22 8.44 -0.84
C LYS A 43 -8.89 7.81 -0.52
N TRP A 44 -8.01 8.58 0.09
CA TRP A 44 -6.69 8.10 0.43
C TRP A 44 -6.69 7.46 1.81
N VAL A 45 -6.00 6.35 1.93
CA VAL A 45 -5.94 5.63 3.19
C VAL A 45 -4.48 5.30 3.45
N LYS A 46 -4.03 5.46 4.68
CA LYS A 46 -2.65 5.13 4.98
C LYS A 46 -2.48 3.62 4.97
N VAL A 47 -1.31 3.17 4.59
CA VAL A 47 -1.04 1.74 4.55
C VAL A 47 -1.32 1.09 5.89
N LYS A 48 -0.96 1.75 6.98
CA LYS A 48 -1.19 1.17 8.30
C LYS A 48 -2.66 1.01 8.63
N ASP A 49 -3.53 1.71 7.92
CA ASP A 49 -4.95 1.59 8.15
C ASP A 49 -5.63 0.70 7.11
N SER A 50 -4.86 0.09 6.26
CA SER A 50 -5.41 -0.75 5.20
C SER A 50 -5.12 -2.21 5.51
N ILE A 51 -5.66 -3.09 4.70
CA ILE A 51 -5.40 -4.51 4.89
C ILE A 51 -3.95 -4.83 4.58
N TYR A 52 -3.24 -3.94 3.93
CA TYR A 52 -1.86 -4.19 3.58
C TYR A 52 -0.91 -3.92 4.73
N GLN A 53 -1.43 -3.50 5.86
CA GLN A 53 -0.59 -3.27 7.02
C GLN A 53 0.14 -4.54 7.43
N PHE A 54 -0.42 -5.68 7.07
CA PHE A 54 0.21 -6.95 7.43
C PHE A 54 1.47 -7.24 6.63
N TYR A 55 1.71 -6.48 5.59
CA TYR A 55 2.90 -6.69 4.80
C TYR A 55 4.03 -5.73 5.18
N LEU A 56 3.77 -4.84 6.13
CA LEU A 56 4.80 -3.89 6.53
C LEU A 56 5.96 -4.62 7.17
N LYS A 57 7.15 -4.02 6.98
CA LYS A 57 8.32 -4.63 7.56
C LYS A 57 8.21 -4.49 9.04
N GLU A 58 8.84 -5.43 9.72
CA GLU A 58 8.78 -5.42 11.13
C GLU A 58 9.26 -4.15 11.77
N GLU A 59 10.25 -3.54 11.24
CA GLU A 59 10.74 -2.33 11.81
C GLU A 59 9.79 -1.18 11.65
N ASP A 60 8.75 -1.34 10.87
CA ASP A 60 7.77 -0.29 10.71
C ASP A 60 6.60 -0.50 11.66
N HIS A 61 6.58 -1.56 12.39
CA HIS A 61 5.53 -1.82 13.34
C HIS A 61 5.96 -1.22 14.66
N GLU A 62 5.05 -0.77 15.40
CA GLU A 62 5.40 -0.20 16.58
C GLU A 62 5.50 -1.17 17.50
N ASP A 63 6.15 -1.63 18.04
CA ASP A 63 6.25 -2.60 18.82
C ASP A 63 5.96 -2.52 19.90
N LEU A 64 5.73 -2.54 20.34
CA LEU A 64 5.48 -2.47 21.40
C LEU A 64 5.78 -2.72 22.16
#